data_62a393355fffe7e7bdee43c0ec960991
#
_entry.id   62a393355fffe7e7bdee43c0ec960991
#
_cell.length_a   1.000
_cell.length_b   1.000
_cell.length_c   1.000
_cell.angle_alpha   90.00
_cell.angle_beta   90.00
_cell.angle_gamma   90.00
#
_symmetry.space_group_name_H-M   'P 1'
#
loop_
_entity.id
_entity.type
_entity.pdbx_description
1 polymer ?
#
loop_
_entity_poly.entity_id
_entity_poly.type
_entity_poly.pdbx_seq_one_letter_code
_entity_poly.pdbx_strand_id
1 'polypeptide(L)'
;MKQIACPIQTILALTGLLLAAPSAGAQSLFTLGETAYLDFAGTIPGANYYAPGDDETYLHVSIGNRRLRVLRGSEVLHEFPVAVGKGAYLRHRDADSGGWLFETPIGVFSVGRKEVDPVWYAPDWHFVEKGRAVPAPDSPKRYFPGEMGKYALYLGDGLAIHGTRNQSSVGRAVSHGCMRLSKTGIATVYPLVKVGSRVIITQ
;
A
#
# COMPACT_ATOMS: atom_id res chain seq x y z
N MET A 1 -69.45 49.39 6.67
CA MET A 1 -69.69 50.04 5.36
C MET A 1 -68.69 49.49 4.35
N LYS A 2 -69.25 48.91 3.29
CA LYS A 2 -68.64 48.66 1.95
C LYS A 2 -67.41 47.80 1.88
N GLN A 3 -67.52 46.51 1.44
CA GLN A 3 -67.69 45.98 0.07
C GLN A 3 -66.39 46.06 -0.72
N ILE A 4 -65.96 44.95 -1.14
CA ILE A 4 -66.02 44.14 -2.38
C ILE A 4 -64.69 44.27 -3.11
N ALA A 5 -64.01 43.19 -3.43
CA ALA A 5 -64.02 42.42 -4.63
C ALA A 5 -62.89 41.38 -4.70
N CYS A 6 -63.24 40.17 -4.95
CA CYS A 6 -62.47 39.21 -5.75
C CYS A 6 -62.64 39.63 -7.23
N PRO A 7 -61.81 39.30 -8.21
CA PRO A 7 -61.25 38.02 -8.55
C PRO A 7 -59.88 38.09 -9.28
N ILE A 8 -59.28 37.05 -9.56
CA ILE A 8 -58.95 36.46 -10.89
C ILE A 8 -57.92 35.37 -10.70
N GLN A 9 -58.35 34.17 -11.00
CA GLN A 9 -57.53 33.02 -11.25
C GLN A 9 -56.64 33.27 -12.46
N THR A 10 -55.32 33.09 -12.27
CA THR A 10 -54.43 32.91 -13.40
C THR A 10 -53.81 31.50 -13.26
N ILE A 11 -54.26 30.60 -14.12
CA ILE A 11 -53.72 29.28 -14.31
C ILE A 11 -52.34 29.45 -14.94
N LEU A 12 -51.27 29.19 -14.21
CA LEU A 12 -49.94 29.03 -14.77
C LEU A 12 -49.73 27.55 -15.02
N ALA A 13 -49.63 27.23 -16.29
CA ALA A 13 -49.29 25.89 -16.79
C ALA A 13 -47.89 25.49 -16.26
N LEU A 14 -47.84 24.45 -15.46
CA LEU A 14 -46.61 23.77 -15.11
C LEU A 14 -46.13 23.00 -16.36
N THR A 15 -45.19 23.57 -17.10
CA THR A 15 -44.41 22.81 -18.06
C THR A 15 -43.49 21.87 -17.24
N GLY A 16 -43.89 20.60 -17.20
CA GLY A 16 -43.09 19.54 -16.60
C GLY A 16 -41.80 19.38 -17.40
N LEU A 17 -40.70 19.80 -16.80
CA LEU A 17 -39.38 19.40 -17.24
C LEU A 17 -39.19 17.93 -16.80
N LEU A 18 -39.41 16.99 -17.69
CA LEU A 18 -38.98 15.60 -17.52
C LEU A 18 -37.44 15.60 -17.44
N LEU A 19 -36.93 15.59 -16.24
CA LEU A 19 -35.56 15.14 -16.00
C LEU A 19 -35.52 13.66 -16.34
N ALA A 20 -34.98 13.35 -17.50
CA ALA A 20 -34.66 11.98 -17.87
C ALA A 20 -33.77 11.38 -16.79
N ALA A 21 -34.26 10.39 -16.06
CA ALA A 21 -33.44 9.57 -15.20
C ALA A 21 -32.31 8.96 -16.04
N PRO A 22 -31.08 8.94 -15.60
CA PRO A 22 -30.00 8.24 -16.28
C PRO A 22 -30.42 6.78 -16.43
N SER A 23 -30.35 6.27 -17.65
CA SER A 23 -30.69 4.89 -17.98
C SER A 23 -29.93 3.91 -17.07
N ALA A 24 -30.61 2.90 -16.57
CA ALA A 24 -30.10 1.82 -15.71
C ALA A 24 -28.92 1.00 -16.30
N GLY A 25 -28.33 1.44 -17.41
CA GLY A 25 -27.18 0.84 -18.07
C GLY A 25 -25.82 1.36 -17.59
N ALA A 26 -25.77 2.46 -16.78
CA ALA A 26 -24.50 3.05 -16.34
C ALA A 26 -24.04 2.55 -14.96
N GLN A 27 -24.79 1.70 -14.29
CA GLN A 27 -24.46 1.25 -12.90
C GLN A 27 -23.76 -0.10 -12.83
N SER A 28 -23.48 -0.78 -13.94
CA SER A 28 -22.86 -2.12 -13.91
C SER A 28 -21.36 -2.16 -14.24
N LEU A 29 -20.69 -1.00 -14.28
CA LEU A 29 -19.25 -0.90 -14.61
C LEU A 29 -18.34 -0.60 -13.42
N PHE A 30 -18.85 -0.64 -12.17
CA PHE A 30 -17.97 -0.64 -11.01
C PHE A 30 -17.43 -2.05 -10.83
N THR A 31 -16.28 -2.31 -11.46
CA THR A 31 -15.52 -3.54 -11.29
C THR A 31 -14.92 -3.57 -9.88
N LEU A 32 -14.64 -4.77 -9.35
CA LEU A 32 -14.01 -4.97 -8.06
C LEU A 32 -12.72 -4.11 -7.86
N GLY A 33 -12.08 -3.70 -8.96
CA GLY A 33 -10.95 -2.79 -8.95
C GLY A 33 -11.28 -1.36 -8.54
N GLU A 34 -12.43 -0.81 -8.96
CA GLU A 34 -12.87 0.53 -8.57
C GLU A 34 -13.31 0.59 -7.11
N THR A 35 -13.98 -0.46 -6.63
CA THR A 35 -14.39 -0.53 -5.21
C THR A 35 -13.17 -0.61 -4.29
N ALA A 36 -12.18 -1.44 -4.62
CA ALA A 36 -10.93 -1.52 -3.88
C ALA A 36 -10.13 -0.20 -3.92
N TYR A 37 -10.24 0.53 -5.02
CA TYR A 37 -9.61 1.83 -5.19
C TYR A 37 -10.30 2.94 -4.40
N LEU A 38 -11.65 2.93 -4.32
CA LEU A 38 -12.44 3.86 -3.52
C LEU A 38 -12.23 3.65 -2.01
N ASP A 39 -12.11 2.39 -1.56
CA ASP A 39 -11.77 2.07 -0.18
C ASP A 39 -10.37 2.57 0.18
N PHE A 40 -9.44 2.47 -0.75
CA PHE A 40 -8.12 3.06 -0.64
C PHE A 40 -8.18 4.59 -0.56
N ALA A 41 -9.09 5.23 -1.34
CA ALA A 41 -9.30 6.66 -1.37
C ALA A 41 -9.70 7.24 -0.01
N GLY A 42 -10.55 6.56 0.71
CA GLY A 42 -11.00 6.99 2.04
C GLY A 42 -9.93 6.85 3.11
N THR A 43 -8.87 6.08 2.87
CA THR A 43 -7.89 5.69 3.89
C THR A 43 -6.64 6.58 3.92
N ILE A 44 -6.35 7.33 2.85
CA ILE A 44 -5.18 8.23 2.77
C ILE A 44 -5.63 9.69 2.58
N PRO A 45 -5.69 10.48 3.66
CA PRO A 45 -5.96 11.91 3.57
C PRO A 45 -4.87 12.62 2.73
N GLY A 46 -5.27 13.31 1.67
CA GLY A 46 -4.37 14.13 0.85
C GLY A 46 -3.66 13.40 -0.30
N ALA A 47 -3.93 12.13 -0.55
CA ALA A 47 -3.46 11.47 -1.76
C ALA A 47 -4.20 12.04 -2.98
N ASN A 48 -3.47 12.75 -3.84
CA ASN A 48 -3.99 13.12 -5.15
C ASN A 48 -4.21 11.84 -5.95
N TYR A 49 -5.47 11.52 -6.17
CA TYR A 49 -5.92 10.28 -6.81
C TYR A 49 -5.47 10.21 -8.25
N TYR A 50 -4.58 9.29 -8.50
CA TYR A 50 -4.32 8.78 -9.85
C TYR A 50 -4.72 7.31 -9.86
N ALA A 51 -5.86 7.00 -10.45
CA ALA A 51 -6.21 5.63 -10.78
C ALA A 51 -5.08 5.05 -11.64
N PRO A 52 -4.59 3.82 -11.36
CA PRO A 52 -3.68 3.16 -12.28
C PRO A 52 -4.31 3.11 -13.67
N GLY A 53 -3.52 3.42 -14.72
CA GLY A 53 -4.00 3.25 -16.09
C GLY A 53 -4.35 1.78 -16.37
N ASP A 54 -5.26 1.51 -17.31
CA ASP A 54 -5.76 0.16 -17.61
C ASP A 54 -4.65 -0.85 -17.91
N ASP A 55 -3.52 -0.41 -18.46
CA ASP A 55 -2.36 -1.24 -18.78
C ASP A 55 -1.23 -1.14 -17.74
N GLU A 56 -1.38 -0.34 -16.69
CA GLU A 56 -0.32 -0.18 -15.69
C GLU A 56 -0.22 -1.41 -14.79
N THR A 57 0.99 -2.01 -14.72
CA THR A 57 1.28 -3.06 -13.73
C THR A 57 1.79 -2.44 -12.45
N TYR A 58 1.09 -2.70 -11.35
CA TYR A 58 1.40 -2.17 -10.03
C TYR A 58 1.23 -3.22 -8.94
N LEU A 59 1.68 -2.90 -7.73
CA LEU A 59 1.53 -3.76 -6.56
C LEU A 59 0.54 -3.15 -5.58
N HIS A 60 -0.32 -3.98 -5.01
CA HIS A 60 -1.17 -3.63 -3.88
C HIS A 60 -0.86 -4.54 -2.70
N VAL A 61 -0.57 -3.94 -1.54
CA VAL A 61 -0.33 -4.64 -0.28
C VAL A 61 -1.42 -4.28 0.72
N SER A 62 -2.18 -5.26 1.18
CA SER A 62 -3.10 -5.12 2.31
C SER A 62 -2.41 -5.64 3.57
N ILE A 63 -2.16 -4.74 4.53
CA ILE A 63 -1.51 -5.05 5.81
C ILE A 63 -2.41 -5.97 6.65
N GLY A 64 -3.69 -5.62 6.77
CA GLY A 64 -4.66 -6.38 7.55
C GLY A 64 -4.85 -7.81 7.04
N ASN A 65 -4.97 -7.98 5.73
CA ASN A 65 -5.11 -9.28 5.08
C ASN A 65 -3.77 -10.02 4.91
N ARG A 66 -2.64 -9.32 5.04
CA ARG A 66 -1.29 -9.85 4.78
C ARG A 66 -1.17 -10.49 3.41
N ARG A 67 -1.66 -9.74 2.38
CA ARG A 67 -1.62 -10.14 0.97
C ARG A 67 -0.93 -9.08 0.14
N LEU A 68 -0.14 -9.53 -0.81
CA LEU A 68 0.40 -8.71 -1.90
C LEU A 68 -0.21 -9.20 -3.20
N ARG A 69 -0.79 -8.30 -3.97
CA ARG A 69 -1.33 -8.52 -5.31
C ARG A 69 -0.47 -7.83 -6.34
N VAL A 70 -0.28 -8.49 -7.46
CA VAL A 70 0.21 -7.88 -8.71
C VAL A 70 -1.02 -7.64 -9.58
N LEU A 71 -1.26 -6.39 -9.95
CA LEU A 71 -2.41 -6.01 -10.76
C LEU A 71 -1.94 -5.38 -12.07
N ARG A 72 -2.78 -5.52 -13.11
CA ARG A 72 -2.72 -4.73 -14.34
C ARG A 72 -4.08 -4.07 -14.54
N GLY A 73 -4.14 -2.73 -14.45
CA GLY A 73 -5.41 -2.04 -14.32
C GLY A 73 -6.23 -2.62 -13.16
N SER A 74 -7.40 -3.17 -13.45
CA SER A 74 -8.29 -3.83 -12.47
C SER A 74 -8.07 -5.35 -12.33
N GLU A 75 -7.28 -5.96 -13.21
CA GLU A 75 -7.06 -7.41 -13.24
C GLU A 75 -6.01 -7.81 -12.20
N VAL A 76 -6.32 -8.79 -11.35
CA VAL A 76 -5.36 -9.41 -10.43
C VAL A 76 -4.62 -10.52 -11.14
N LEU A 77 -3.35 -10.29 -11.48
CA LEU A 77 -2.49 -11.27 -12.14
C LEU A 77 -1.98 -12.33 -11.15
N HIS A 78 -1.60 -11.91 -9.95
CA HIS A 78 -1.06 -12.80 -8.91
C HIS A 78 -1.42 -12.28 -7.52
N GLU A 79 -1.56 -13.20 -6.57
CA GLU A 79 -1.71 -12.90 -5.15
C GLU A 79 -0.80 -13.81 -4.31
N PHE A 80 -0.10 -13.21 -3.34
CA PHE A 80 0.81 -13.92 -2.45
C PHE A 80 0.58 -13.53 -1.00
N PRO A 81 0.76 -14.46 -0.04
CA PRO A 81 0.91 -14.07 1.36
C PRO A 81 2.18 -13.24 1.54
N VAL A 82 2.11 -12.22 2.38
CA VAL A 82 3.21 -11.30 2.66
C VAL A 82 3.39 -11.11 4.15
N ALA A 83 4.63 -11.08 4.64
CA ALA A 83 4.90 -10.63 6.00
C ALA A 83 4.98 -9.10 6.03
N VAL A 84 4.45 -8.51 7.10
CA VAL A 84 4.38 -7.07 7.33
C VAL A 84 4.95 -6.69 8.70
N GLY A 85 5.08 -5.41 8.98
CA GLY A 85 5.54 -4.87 10.25
C GLY A 85 4.73 -5.41 11.44
N LYS A 86 5.42 -5.65 12.55
CA LYS A 86 4.82 -6.25 13.78
C LYS A 86 4.07 -5.25 14.66
N GLY A 87 4.08 -3.95 14.33
CA GLY A 87 3.43 -2.90 15.11
C GLY A 87 4.05 -2.65 16.48
N ALA A 88 5.27 -3.13 16.72
CA ALA A 88 5.95 -3.01 18.00
C ALA A 88 6.88 -1.79 18.03
N TYR A 89 6.98 -1.16 19.19
CA TYR A 89 7.94 -0.09 19.46
C TYR A 89 9.14 -0.61 20.22
N LEU A 90 10.33 -0.36 19.70
CA LEU A 90 11.61 -0.63 20.37
C LEU A 90 12.19 0.70 20.86
N ARG A 91 12.33 0.85 22.18
CA ARG A 91 12.98 2.03 22.76
C ARG A 91 14.50 1.97 22.55
N HIS A 92 15.09 3.12 22.21
CA HIS A 92 16.54 3.27 22.23
C HIS A 92 17.08 3.05 23.65
N ARG A 93 18.33 2.62 23.79
CA ARG A 93 18.97 2.43 25.12
C ARG A 93 19.14 3.73 25.89
N ASP A 94 19.41 4.79 25.14
CA ASP A 94 19.39 6.15 25.64
C ASP A 94 17.96 6.67 25.57
N ALA A 95 17.37 6.96 26.74
CA ALA A 95 15.95 7.32 26.85
C ALA A 95 15.58 8.59 26.06
N ASP A 96 16.54 9.51 25.88
CA ASP A 96 16.33 10.78 25.18
C ASP A 96 16.41 10.63 23.64
N SER A 97 16.89 9.49 23.15
CA SER A 97 17.05 9.22 21.72
C SER A 97 15.82 8.60 21.05
N GLY A 98 14.67 8.51 21.74
CA GLY A 98 13.43 7.96 21.19
C GLY A 98 13.49 6.45 20.95
N GLY A 99 13.14 6.00 19.74
CA GLY A 99 13.12 4.58 19.38
C GLY A 99 12.61 4.32 17.98
N TRP A 100 12.29 3.06 17.69
CA TRP A 100 11.87 2.60 16.38
C TRP A 100 10.48 1.98 16.45
N LEU A 101 9.58 2.45 15.62
CA LEU A 101 8.27 1.84 15.39
C LEU A 101 8.37 0.89 14.19
N PHE A 102 8.01 -0.36 14.40
CA PHE A 102 8.16 -1.42 13.41
C PHE A 102 6.84 -1.68 12.66
N GLU A 103 6.38 -0.67 11.94
CA GLU A 103 5.16 -0.73 11.12
C GLU A 103 5.49 -0.68 9.64
N THR A 104 4.67 -1.36 8.83
CA THR A 104 4.64 -1.14 7.39
C THR A 104 3.80 0.11 7.15
N PRO A 105 4.36 1.18 6.55
CA PRO A 105 3.63 2.43 6.36
C PRO A 105 2.54 2.27 5.30
N ILE A 106 1.38 2.90 5.54
CA ILE A 106 0.30 3.04 4.56
C ILE A 106 0.66 4.19 3.61
N GLY A 107 0.37 4.02 2.32
CA GLY A 107 0.63 5.08 1.34
C GLY A 107 0.79 4.58 -0.07
N VAL A 108 1.12 5.51 -0.96
CA VAL A 108 1.49 5.25 -2.35
C VAL A 108 2.99 5.47 -2.50
N PHE A 109 3.67 4.43 -2.91
CA PHE A 109 5.11 4.38 -3.12
C PHE A 109 5.41 4.06 -4.58
N SER A 110 6.68 4.18 -4.94
CA SER A 110 7.20 3.72 -6.23
C SER A 110 8.42 2.84 -6.00
N VAL A 111 8.62 1.87 -6.88
CA VAL A 111 9.87 1.10 -6.91
C VAL A 111 11.00 2.02 -7.33
N GLY A 112 11.84 2.42 -6.40
CA GLY A 112 12.98 3.31 -6.67
C GLY A 112 14.21 2.56 -7.19
N ARG A 113 14.43 1.32 -6.72
CA ARG A 113 15.58 0.48 -7.10
C ARG A 113 15.21 -1.00 -7.01
N LYS A 114 15.81 -1.79 -7.90
CA LYS A 114 15.68 -3.26 -7.92
C LYS A 114 17.07 -3.88 -7.76
N GLU A 115 17.16 -4.99 -7.02
CA GLU A 115 18.44 -5.65 -6.79
C GLU A 115 18.30 -7.16 -6.79
N VAL A 116 19.31 -7.83 -7.36
CA VAL A 116 19.49 -9.28 -7.33
C VAL A 116 20.58 -9.60 -6.32
N ASP A 117 20.38 -10.64 -5.53
CA ASP A 117 21.28 -11.04 -4.42
C ASP A 117 21.57 -9.89 -3.44
N PRO A 118 20.52 -9.21 -2.92
CA PRO A 118 20.70 -8.06 -2.05
C PRO A 118 21.40 -8.43 -0.75
N VAL A 119 22.31 -7.57 -0.33
CA VAL A 119 22.96 -7.67 0.99
C VAL A 119 22.22 -6.74 1.94
N TRP A 120 21.67 -7.29 3.01
CA TRP A 120 21.01 -6.47 4.03
C TRP A 120 22.04 -5.73 4.89
N TYR A 121 21.95 -4.41 4.90
CA TYR A 121 22.67 -3.59 5.87
C TYR A 121 21.82 -3.45 7.13
N ALA A 122 22.31 -3.96 8.27
CA ALA A 122 21.62 -3.97 9.54
C ALA A 122 21.65 -2.60 10.22
N PRO A 123 20.48 -1.95 10.41
CA PRO A 123 20.38 -0.70 11.17
C PRO A 123 20.62 -0.93 12.66
N ASP A 124 20.77 0.16 13.41
CA ASP A 124 21.09 0.14 14.85
C ASP A 124 20.10 -0.68 15.67
N TRP A 125 18.81 -0.59 15.37
CA TRP A 125 17.78 -1.35 16.08
C TRP A 125 18.02 -2.86 16.07
N HIS A 126 18.65 -3.41 15.04
CA HIS A 126 18.95 -4.84 14.96
C HIS A 126 19.88 -5.30 16.10
N PHE A 127 20.83 -4.46 16.47
CA PHE A 127 21.76 -4.75 17.53
C PHE A 127 21.15 -4.43 18.90
N VAL A 128 20.42 -3.32 19.00
CA VAL A 128 19.72 -2.91 20.23
C VAL A 128 18.68 -3.95 20.65
N GLU A 129 17.84 -4.43 19.72
CA GLU A 129 16.83 -5.47 19.97
C GLU A 129 17.46 -6.77 20.52
N LYS A 130 18.68 -7.10 20.08
CA LYS A 130 19.43 -8.29 20.52
C LYS A 130 20.29 -8.07 21.75
N GLY A 131 20.22 -6.90 22.37
CA GLY A 131 21.06 -6.57 23.51
C GLY A 131 22.55 -6.43 23.19
N ARG A 132 22.94 -6.25 21.91
CA ARG A 132 24.32 -6.18 21.43
C ARG A 132 24.78 -4.73 21.29
N ALA A 133 26.12 -4.53 21.39
CA ALA A 133 26.72 -3.24 21.03
C ALA A 133 26.46 -2.93 19.53
N VAL A 134 26.14 -1.67 19.24
CA VAL A 134 25.93 -1.19 17.88
C VAL A 134 27.32 -0.99 17.23
N PRO A 135 27.64 -1.69 16.13
CA PRO A 135 28.90 -1.49 15.43
C PRO A 135 28.96 -0.12 14.73
N ALA A 136 30.16 0.35 14.42
CA ALA A 136 30.35 1.55 13.59
C ALA A 136 29.62 1.41 12.25
N PRO A 137 29.18 2.54 11.61
CA PRO A 137 28.40 2.50 10.37
C PRO A 137 29.08 1.76 9.22
N ASP A 138 30.40 1.83 9.12
CA ASP A 138 31.23 1.20 8.09
C ASP A 138 31.64 -0.25 8.44
N SER A 139 31.24 -0.74 9.62
CA SER A 139 31.65 -2.06 10.10
C SER A 139 31.11 -3.19 9.21
N PRO A 140 31.96 -4.15 8.79
CA PRO A 140 31.50 -5.34 8.06
C PRO A 140 30.50 -6.19 8.84
N LYS A 141 30.41 -6.02 10.17
CA LYS A 141 29.41 -6.70 11.03
C LYS A 141 27.96 -6.27 10.75
N ARG A 142 27.75 -5.22 9.94
CA ARG A 142 26.41 -4.75 9.54
C ARG A 142 25.86 -5.40 8.29
N TYR A 143 26.66 -6.13 7.54
CA TYR A 143 26.30 -6.69 6.23
C TYR A 143 25.92 -8.16 6.35
N PHE A 144 24.68 -8.48 5.97
CA PHE A 144 24.12 -9.82 6.08
C PHE A 144 23.64 -10.30 4.70
N PRO A 145 24.47 -11.05 3.96
CA PRO A 145 24.06 -11.64 2.69
C PRO A 145 22.99 -12.71 2.90
N GLY A 146 22.05 -12.79 1.95
CA GLY A 146 20.99 -13.81 1.93
C GLY A 146 19.79 -13.57 2.85
N GLU A 147 19.83 -12.58 3.77
CA GLU A 147 18.68 -12.27 4.65
C GLU A 147 17.45 -11.80 3.87
N MET A 148 17.66 -11.05 2.80
CA MET A 148 16.60 -10.51 1.95
C MET A 148 16.19 -11.47 0.81
N GLY A 149 16.72 -12.69 0.79
CA GLY A 149 16.48 -13.66 -0.29
C GLY A 149 17.13 -13.24 -1.61
N LYS A 150 16.59 -13.72 -2.74
CA LYS A 150 17.19 -13.55 -4.08
C LYS A 150 16.96 -12.16 -4.70
N TYR A 151 15.83 -11.50 -4.37
CA TYR A 151 15.40 -10.26 -5.02
C TYR A 151 14.86 -9.26 -4.00
N ALA A 152 15.10 -7.98 -4.26
CA ALA A 152 14.54 -6.87 -3.51
C ALA A 152 14.06 -5.75 -4.43
N LEU A 153 12.95 -5.12 -4.03
CA LEU A 153 12.35 -3.91 -4.60
C LEU A 153 12.39 -2.85 -3.50
N TYR A 154 13.21 -1.82 -3.65
CA TYR A 154 13.33 -0.74 -2.66
C TYR A 154 12.37 0.39 -2.97
N LEU A 155 11.68 0.88 -1.93
CA LEU A 155 10.64 1.90 -2.05
C LEU A 155 11.07 3.26 -1.46
N GLY A 156 12.26 3.35 -0.90
CA GLY A 156 12.77 4.53 -0.19
C GLY A 156 12.75 4.34 1.34
N ASP A 157 13.47 5.19 2.06
CA ASP A 157 13.49 5.30 3.53
C ASP A 157 13.69 3.96 4.27
N GLY A 158 14.49 3.08 3.69
CA GLY A 158 14.74 1.74 4.24
C GLY A 158 13.60 0.74 4.06
N LEU A 159 12.50 1.12 3.39
CA LEU A 159 11.38 0.25 3.08
C LEU A 159 11.64 -0.56 1.82
N ALA A 160 11.35 -1.86 1.87
CA ALA A 160 11.50 -2.75 0.72
C ALA A 160 10.46 -3.89 0.72
N ILE A 161 10.18 -4.39 -0.50
CA ILE A 161 9.55 -5.70 -0.72
C ILE A 161 10.67 -6.65 -1.15
N HIS A 162 10.86 -7.74 -0.43
CA HIS A 162 11.98 -8.63 -0.69
C HIS A 162 11.67 -10.10 -0.38
N GLY A 163 12.50 -11.00 -0.83
CA GLY A 163 12.45 -12.39 -0.40
C GLY A 163 12.84 -12.55 1.07
N THR A 164 12.90 -13.77 1.56
CA THR A 164 13.36 -14.03 2.91
C THR A 164 14.02 -15.40 3.02
N ARG A 165 15.03 -15.51 3.86
CA ARG A 165 15.57 -16.79 4.29
C ARG A 165 14.60 -17.51 5.24
N ASN A 166 13.86 -16.76 6.05
CA ASN A 166 12.87 -17.30 6.99
C ASN A 166 11.49 -17.41 6.33
N GLN A 167 11.22 -18.51 5.65
CA GLN A 167 9.96 -18.77 4.94
C GLN A 167 8.75 -18.84 5.89
N SER A 168 8.92 -19.25 7.14
CA SER A 168 7.82 -19.31 8.12
C SER A 168 7.32 -17.94 8.58
N SER A 169 8.04 -16.87 8.28
CA SER A 169 7.59 -15.50 8.55
C SER A 169 6.51 -14.99 7.58
N VAL A 170 6.40 -15.60 6.40
CA VAL A 170 5.49 -15.14 5.34
C VAL A 170 4.03 -15.28 5.75
N GLY A 171 3.22 -14.25 5.49
CA GLY A 171 1.82 -14.19 5.92
C GLY A 171 1.62 -13.76 7.38
N ARG A 172 2.67 -13.31 8.07
CA ARG A 172 2.62 -12.91 9.48
C ARG A 172 3.04 -11.44 9.68
N ALA A 173 2.56 -10.82 10.75
CA ALA A 173 2.99 -9.49 11.20
C ALA A 173 4.23 -9.66 12.12
N VAL A 174 5.41 -9.78 11.53
CA VAL A 174 6.67 -10.11 12.27
C VAL A 174 7.89 -9.34 11.76
N SER A 175 7.76 -8.51 10.72
CA SER A 175 8.88 -7.73 10.21
C SER A 175 9.09 -6.43 10.99
N HIS A 176 10.12 -5.70 10.64
CA HIS A 176 10.45 -4.38 11.19
C HIS A 176 10.00 -3.24 10.25
N GLY A 177 9.01 -3.51 9.38
CA GLY A 177 8.46 -2.57 8.41
C GLY A 177 8.49 -3.10 6.98
N CYS A 178 9.60 -3.71 6.54
CA CYS A 178 9.71 -4.31 5.20
C CYS A 178 8.71 -5.45 4.97
N MET A 179 8.33 -5.64 3.73
CA MET A 179 7.39 -6.66 3.30
C MET A 179 8.15 -7.88 2.76
N ARG A 180 7.90 -9.07 3.37
CA ARG A 180 8.61 -10.29 2.99
C ARG A 180 7.72 -11.23 2.22
N LEU A 181 8.17 -11.62 1.03
CA LEU A 181 7.56 -12.64 0.21
C LEU A 181 8.32 -13.97 0.32
N SER A 182 7.65 -15.06 -0.01
CA SER A 182 8.30 -16.34 -0.19
C SER A 182 9.31 -16.30 -1.34
N LYS A 183 10.20 -17.30 -1.40
CA LYS A 183 11.18 -17.43 -2.50
C LYS A 183 10.49 -17.41 -3.87
N THR A 184 9.39 -18.15 -4.02
CA THR A 184 8.61 -18.19 -5.26
C THR A 184 7.86 -16.89 -5.50
N GLY A 185 7.24 -16.30 -4.46
CA GLY A 185 6.50 -15.05 -4.57
C GLY A 185 7.36 -13.90 -5.09
N ILE A 186 8.53 -13.65 -4.48
CA ILE A 186 9.40 -12.57 -4.94
C ILE A 186 9.99 -12.85 -6.34
N ALA A 187 10.28 -14.13 -6.67
CA ALA A 187 10.76 -14.49 -7.99
C ALA A 187 9.72 -14.26 -9.10
N THR A 188 8.43 -14.38 -8.77
CA THR A 188 7.33 -14.06 -9.70
C THR A 188 7.12 -12.54 -9.78
N VAL A 189 7.09 -11.83 -8.65
CA VAL A 189 6.81 -10.38 -8.62
C VAL A 189 7.93 -9.57 -9.27
N TYR A 190 9.19 -9.93 -9.02
CA TYR A 190 10.35 -9.14 -9.43
C TYR A 190 10.40 -8.82 -10.94
N PRO A 191 10.20 -9.75 -11.89
CA PRO A 191 10.22 -9.44 -13.33
C PRO A 191 8.99 -8.66 -13.81
N LEU A 192 7.86 -8.70 -13.09
CA LEU A 192 6.60 -8.08 -13.51
C LEU A 192 6.57 -6.56 -13.26
N VAL A 193 7.45 -6.04 -12.40
CA VAL A 193 7.52 -4.62 -12.07
C VAL A 193 8.85 -4.01 -12.48
N LYS A 194 8.85 -2.73 -12.78
CA LYS A 194 10.03 -1.94 -13.16
C LYS A 194 10.29 -0.82 -12.14
N VAL A 195 11.44 -0.18 -12.21
CA VAL A 195 11.69 1.08 -11.50
C VAL A 195 10.63 2.10 -11.96
N GLY A 196 10.01 2.77 -11.01
CA GLY A 196 8.85 3.64 -11.22
C GLY A 196 7.50 2.94 -11.06
N SER A 197 7.42 1.58 -11.06
CA SER A 197 6.14 0.89 -10.80
C SER A 197 5.57 1.29 -9.45
N ARG A 198 4.27 1.54 -9.43
CA ARG A 198 3.53 1.97 -8.23
C ARG A 198 3.36 0.82 -7.24
N VAL A 199 3.42 1.15 -5.97
CA VAL A 199 3.14 0.25 -4.85
C VAL A 199 2.16 0.94 -3.92
N ILE A 200 0.97 0.38 -3.80
CA ILE A 200 -0.11 0.90 -2.96
C ILE A 200 -0.17 0.03 -1.71
N ILE A 201 -0.03 0.64 -0.54
CA ILE A 201 -0.08 -0.07 0.75
C ILE A 201 -1.29 0.46 1.53
N THR A 202 -2.21 -0.45 1.86
CA THR A 202 -3.42 -0.17 2.65
C THR A 202 -3.42 -0.95 3.96
N GLN A 203 -4.35 -0.59 4.86
CA GLN A 203 -4.60 -1.34 6.08
C GLN A 203 -5.07 -2.78 5.80
#